data_0c70f40548d72f2837a15176391400f2
#
_entry.id   0c70f40548d72f2837a15176391400f2
#
_cell.length_a   1.000
_cell.length_b   1.000
_cell.length_c   1.000
_cell.angle_alpha   90.00
_cell.angle_beta   90.00
_cell.angle_gamma   90.00
#
_symmetry.space_group_name_H-M   'P 1'
#
loop_
_entity.id
_entity.type
_entity.pdbx_description
1 polymer ?
#
loop_
_entity_poly.entity_id
_entity_poly.type
_entity_poly.pdbx_seq_one_letter_code
_entity_poly.pdbx_strand_id
1 'polypeptide(L)'
;MAGSVEEFPFGPNTAVFKVAGKMFALAPVETDVPKVSVKCEPDLATQLRQSYDAIGFAYHLNKRHWISIDLAGDAPDGMIRDLVEDSFDLVRPRRRPARR
;
A
#
# COMPACT_ATOMS: atom_id res chain seq x y z
N MET A 1 2.06 6.79 11.02
CA MET A 1 3.44 6.28 10.92
C MET A 1 4.39 7.43 11.00
N ALA A 2 5.43 7.27 11.76
CA ALA A 2 6.38 8.36 12.00
C ALA A 2 7.05 8.80 10.71
N GLY A 3 7.06 10.10 10.46
CA GLY A 3 7.68 10.65 9.25
C GLY A 3 6.84 10.58 8.00
N SER A 4 5.63 10.03 8.07
CA SER A 4 4.77 9.98 6.90
C SER A 4 4.00 11.28 6.75
N VAL A 5 3.72 11.65 5.51
CA VAL A 5 2.90 12.82 5.19
C VAL A 5 1.85 12.42 4.17
N GLU A 6 0.71 13.09 4.24
CA GLU A 6 -0.38 12.89 3.30
C GLU A 6 -0.39 14.03 2.30
N GLU A 7 -0.47 13.71 1.02
CA GLU A 7 -0.48 14.70 -0.05
C GLU A 7 -1.57 14.37 -1.05
N PHE A 8 -1.91 15.34 -1.89
CA PHE A 8 -2.94 15.16 -2.92
C PHE A 8 -2.42 15.63 -4.27
N PRO A 9 -1.33 15.01 -4.77
CA PRO A 9 -0.71 15.49 -6.02
C PRO A 9 -1.54 15.23 -7.27
N PHE A 10 -2.51 14.31 -7.20
CA PHE A 10 -3.36 13.96 -8.33
C PHE A 10 -4.77 14.56 -8.17
N GLY A 11 -4.95 15.54 -7.28
CA GLY A 11 -6.24 16.15 -7.05
C GLY A 11 -6.85 15.73 -5.73
N PRO A 12 -7.96 16.35 -5.32
CA PRO A 12 -8.52 16.14 -3.98
C PRO A 12 -9.12 14.76 -3.75
N ASN A 13 -9.30 13.96 -4.80
CA ASN A 13 -9.98 12.66 -4.65
C ASN A 13 -9.02 11.51 -4.37
N THR A 14 -7.73 11.74 -4.35
CA THR A 14 -6.76 10.68 -4.13
C THR A 14 -5.73 11.11 -3.11
N ALA A 15 -5.72 10.46 -1.96
CA ALA A 15 -4.72 10.70 -0.92
C ALA A 15 -3.50 9.85 -1.20
N VAL A 16 -2.33 10.46 -1.14
CA VAL A 16 -1.05 9.77 -1.33
C VAL A 16 -0.26 9.93 -0.04
N PHE A 17 0.24 8.82 0.48
CA PHE A 17 1.01 8.81 1.72
C PHE A 17 2.47 8.54 1.39
N LYS A 18 3.35 9.41 1.85
CA LYS A 18 4.78 9.35 1.55
C LYS A 18 5.60 9.32 2.82
N VAL A 19 6.77 8.72 2.73
CA VAL A 19 7.80 8.82 3.75
C VAL A 19 9.12 9.12 3.05
N ALA A 20 9.83 10.13 3.50
CA ALA A 20 11.08 10.59 2.89
C ALA A 20 10.92 10.87 1.39
N GLY A 21 9.78 11.43 0.99
CA GLY A 21 9.51 11.78 -0.40
C GLY A 21 9.07 10.63 -1.29
N LYS A 22 8.94 9.42 -0.74
CA LYS A 22 8.54 8.24 -1.54
C LYS A 22 7.17 7.77 -1.13
N MET A 23 6.36 7.43 -2.12
CA MET A 23 4.99 6.98 -1.91
C MET A 23 4.99 5.54 -1.40
N PHE A 24 4.23 5.28 -0.32
CA PHE A 24 4.06 3.91 0.17
C PHE A 24 2.59 3.49 0.24
N ALA A 25 1.65 4.42 0.14
CA ALA A 25 0.23 4.09 0.13
C ALA A 25 -0.53 5.14 -0.67
N LEU A 26 -1.64 4.71 -1.25
CA LEU A 26 -2.45 5.58 -2.09
C LEU A 26 -3.90 5.12 -1.93
N ALA A 27 -4.80 6.05 -1.67
CA ALA A 27 -6.19 5.70 -1.41
C ALA A 27 -7.13 6.74 -2.04
N PRO A 28 -8.17 6.31 -2.77
CA PRO A 28 -9.19 7.23 -3.19
C PRO A 28 -9.97 7.72 -1.97
N VAL A 29 -10.28 8.99 -1.95
CA VAL A 29 -10.93 9.61 -0.79
C VAL A 29 -12.45 9.50 -0.89
N GLU A 30 -12.98 9.73 -2.09
CA GLU A 30 -14.41 9.66 -2.30
C GLU A 30 -14.70 8.53 -3.27
N THR A 31 -15.16 7.40 -2.75
CA THR A 31 -15.46 6.25 -3.56
C THR A 31 -16.46 5.37 -2.83
N ASP A 32 -17.29 4.68 -3.60
CA ASP A 32 -18.24 3.72 -3.05
C ASP A 32 -17.55 2.46 -2.55
N VAL A 33 -16.36 2.17 -3.07
CA VAL A 33 -15.61 0.99 -2.67
C VAL A 33 -14.32 1.46 -2.00
N PRO A 34 -14.21 1.35 -0.68
CA PRO A 34 -12.99 1.80 0.01
C PRO A 34 -11.83 0.90 -0.36
N LYS A 35 -10.75 1.51 -0.83
CA LYS A 35 -9.55 0.78 -1.27
C LYS A 35 -8.31 1.46 -0.77
N VAL A 36 -7.24 0.68 -0.64
CA VAL A 36 -5.91 1.23 -0.42
C VAL A 36 -4.94 0.44 -1.30
N SER A 37 -4.02 1.15 -1.94
CA SER A 37 -2.94 0.52 -2.70
C SER A 37 -1.65 0.70 -1.92
N VAL A 38 -0.89 -0.38 -1.80
CA VAL A 38 0.36 -0.36 -1.06
C VAL A 38 1.43 -1.11 -1.83
N LYS A 39 2.68 -0.76 -1.56
CA LYS A 39 3.81 -1.44 -2.17
C LYS A 39 4.02 -2.78 -1.51
N CYS A 40 4.44 -3.77 -2.29
CA CYS A 40 4.56 -5.14 -1.80
C CYS A 40 5.62 -5.87 -2.61
N GLU A 41 6.31 -6.80 -1.98
CA GLU A 41 7.27 -7.61 -2.70
C GLU A 41 6.56 -8.50 -3.73
N PRO A 42 7.17 -8.72 -4.91
CA PRO A 42 6.46 -9.39 -6.02
C PRO A 42 5.93 -10.78 -5.69
N ASP A 43 6.71 -11.60 -5.00
CA ASP A 43 6.25 -12.96 -4.68
C ASP A 43 5.07 -12.94 -3.73
N LEU A 44 5.12 -12.10 -2.72
CA LEU A 44 4.03 -11.94 -1.78
C LEU A 44 2.80 -11.35 -2.47
N ALA A 45 3.00 -10.38 -3.35
CA ALA A 45 1.89 -9.78 -4.09
C ALA A 45 1.15 -10.83 -4.90
N THR A 46 1.87 -11.72 -5.58
CA THR A 46 1.27 -12.79 -6.36
C THR A 46 0.46 -13.73 -5.46
N GLN A 47 1.04 -14.14 -4.33
CA GLN A 47 0.34 -15.03 -3.40
C GLN A 47 -0.92 -14.40 -2.86
N LEU A 48 -0.87 -13.13 -2.50
CA LEU A 48 -2.03 -12.44 -1.94
C LEU A 48 -3.14 -12.31 -2.96
N ARG A 49 -2.80 -11.97 -4.21
CA ARG A 49 -3.82 -11.88 -5.26
C ARG A 49 -4.49 -13.21 -5.54
N GLN A 50 -3.75 -14.31 -5.38
CA GLN A 50 -4.32 -15.64 -5.58
C GLN A 50 -5.16 -16.08 -4.39
N SER A 51 -4.87 -15.59 -3.21
CA SER A 51 -5.50 -16.06 -1.98
C SER A 51 -6.74 -15.26 -1.58
N TYR A 52 -6.82 -13.99 -2.00
CA TYR A 52 -7.92 -13.11 -1.56
C TYR A 52 -8.50 -12.37 -2.75
N ASP A 53 -9.82 -12.47 -2.90
CA ASP A 53 -10.52 -11.74 -3.95
C ASP A 53 -10.40 -10.23 -3.74
N ALA A 54 -10.26 -9.80 -2.49
CA ALA A 54 -10.14 -8.38 -2.16
C ALA A 54 -8.83 -7.78 -2.65
N ILE A 55 -7.83 -8.59 -2.99
CA ILE A 55 -6.50 -8.09 -3.37
C ILE A 55 -6.30 -8.28 -4.86
N GLY A 56 -6.01 -7.19 -5.55
CA GLY A 56 -5.82 -7.19 -6.99
C GLY A 56 -4.69 -6.27 -7.40
N PHE A 57 -4.65 -5.96 -8.69
CA PHE A 57 -3.65 -5.07 -9.24
C PHE A 57 -4.02 -3.62 -8.93
N ALA A 58 -3.02 -2.82 -8.59
CA ALA A 58 -3.22 -1.40 -8.39
C ALA A 58 -3.20 -0.69 -9.75
N TYR A 59 -4.29 -0.03 -10.07
CA TYR A 59 -4.46 0.64 -11.35
C TYR A 59 -3.41 1.73 -11.52
N HIS A 60 -2.78 1.81 -12.67
CA HIS A 60 -1.73 2.79 -13.00
C HIS A 60 -0.44 2.65 -12.19
N LEU A 61 -0.29 1.61 -11.40
CA LEU A 61 0.94 1.37 -10.65
C LEU A 61 1.62 0.11 -11.15
N ASN A 62 2.88 -0.06 -10.79
CA ASN A 62 3.65 -1.23 -11.20
C ASN A 62 3.01 -2.49 -10.64
N LYS A 63 2.60 -3.41 -11.53
CA LYS A 63 1.82 -4.58 -11.14
C LYS A 63 2.61 -5.59 -10.31
N ARG A 64 3.93 -5.56 -10.41
CA ARG A 64 4.76 -6.50 -9.64
C ARG A 64 4.99 -6.03 -8.22
N HIS A 65 4.97 -4.71 -7.99
CA HIS A 65 5.38 -4.13 -6.72
C HIS A 65 4.25 -3.46 -5.97
N TRP A 66 3.04 -3.45 -6.50
CA TRP A 66 1.90 -2.81 -5.88
C TRP A 66 0.69 -3.70 -5.88
N ILE A 67 -0.09 -3.64 -4.80
CA ILE A 67 -1.37 -4.33 -4.72
C ILE A 67 -2.45 -3.33 -4.34
N SER A 68 -3.67 -3.62 -4.76
CA SER A 68 -4.85 -2.86 -4.37
C SER A 68 -5.68 -3.73 -3.45
N ILE A 69 -6.10 -3.20 -2.31
CA ILE A 69 -6.87 -3.93 -1.32
C ILE A 69 -8.24 -3.30 -1.18
N ASP A 70 -9.29 -4.10 -1.42
CA ASP A 70 -10.66 -3.69 -1.16
C ASP A 70 -10.91 -3.86 0.34
N LEU A 71 -11.09 -2.76 1.04
CA LEU A 71 -11.18 -2.78 2.50
C LEU A 71 -12.49 -3.39 3.00
N ALA A 72 -13.47 -3.55 2.13
CA ALA A 72 -14.74 -4.20 2.47
C ALA A 72 -14.77 -5.67 2.05
N GLY A 73 -13.67 -6.22 1.54
CA GLY A 73 -13.63 -7.58 1.02
C GLY A 73 -13.15 -8.60 2.05
N ASP A 74 -12.60 -9.70 1.56
CA ASP A 74 -12.27 -10.86 2.38
C ASP A 74 -10.90 -10.82 3.04
N ALA A 75 -10.13 -9.74 2.88
CA ALA A 75 -8.84 -9.64 3.53
C ALA A 75 -9.01 -9.25 5.01
N PRO A 76 -8.40 -9.98 5.95
CA PRO A 76 -8.54 -9.64 7.37
C PRO A 76 -7.94 -8.27 7.71
N ASP A 77 -8.58 -7.56 8.62
CA ASP A 77 -8.14 -6.22 9.00
C ASP A 77 -6.72 -6.19 9.52
N GLY A 78 -6.35 -7.19 10.32
CA GLY A 78 -4.99 -7.27 10.86
C GLY A 78 -3.96 -7.44 9.77
N MET A 79 -4.28 -8.24 8.75
CA MET A 79 -3.38 -8.43 7.61
C MET A 79 -3.26 -7.14 6.80
N ILE A 80 -4.37 -6.42 6.60
CA ILE A 80 -4.34 -5.14 5.89
C ILE A 80 -3.42 -4.17 6.60
N ARG A 81 -3.52 -4.09 7.93
CA ARG A 81 -2.65 -3.23 8.72
C ARG A 81 -1.19 -3.61 8.55
N ASP A 82 -0.90 -4.91 8.59
CA ASP A 82 0.47 -5.39 8.41
C ASP A 82 1.00 -5.04 7.03
N LEU A 83 0.16 -5.15 6.00
CA LEU A 83 0.59 -4.83 4.63
C LEU A 83 0.89 -3.34 4.47
N VAL A 84 0.13 -2.48 5.13
CA VAL A 84 0.43 -1.04 5.12
C VAL A 84 1.77 -0.78 5.82
N GLU A 85 2.01 -1.41 6.95
CA GLU A 85 3.26 -1.25 7.68
C GLU A 85 4.44 -1.79 6.89
N ASP A 86 4.27 -2.95 6.24
CA ASP A 86 5.32 -3.51 5.41
C ASP A 86 5.66 -2.59 4.25
N SER A 87 4.65 -1.98 3.64
CA SER A 87 4.88 -1.03 2.55
C SER A 87 5.68 0.19 3.04
N PHE A 88 5.32 0.71 4.21
CA PHE A 88 6.07 1.80 4.82
C PHE A 88 7.53 1.41 5.03
N ASP A 89 7.76 0.21 5.54
CA ASP A 89 9.12 -0.27 5.80
C ASP A 89 9.91 -0.48 4.51
N LEU A 90 9.25 -0.87 3.42
CA LEU A 90 9.93 -1.06 2.14
C LEU A 90 10.46 0.24 1.55
N VAL A 91 9.78 1.36 1.79
CA VAL A 91 10.16 2.63 1.14
C VAL A 91 10.88 3.59 2.06
N ARG A 92 10.74 3.46 3.38
CA ARG A 92 11.43 4.41 4.27
C ARG A 92 12.93 4.19 4.23
N PRO A 93 13.73 5.25 4.46
CA PRO A 93 15.18 5.09 4.46
C PRO A 93 15.60 4.15 5.58
N ARG A 94 16.52 3.23 5.28
CA ARG A 94 17.06 2.35 6.28
C ARG A 94 18.33 2.93 6.84
N ARG A 95 18.45 2.89 8.13
CA ARG A 95 19.70 3.12 8.73
C ARG A 95 20.50 1.95 8.43
N ARG A 96 21.62 1.82 8.48
CA ARG A 96 22.34 0.68 8.13
C ARG A 96 21.75 -0.52 8.70
N PRO A 97 21.88 -1.66 8.05
CA PRO A 97 21.35 -2.91 8.54
C PRO A 97 21.94 -3.19 9.90
N ALA A 98 21.12 -3.46 10.72
CA ALA A 98 21.53 -3.85 12.01
C ALA A 98 22.00 -5.24 11.97
N ARG A 99 22.30 -5.64 12.04
CA ARG A 99 22.24 -6.77 11.92
C ARG A 99 22.42 -7.57 11.44
N ARG A 100 22.32 -7.84 11.51
CA ARG A 100 22.18 -8.52 11.13
C ARG A 100 22.55 -8.98 10.97
#